data_7aaf851ea20b9cdef2ddb08a336e6080
#
_entry.id   7aaf851ea20b9cdef2ddb08a336e6080
#
_cell.length_a   1.000
_cell.length_b   1.000
_cell.length_c   1.000
_cell.angle_alpha   90.00
_cell.angle_beta   90.00
_cell.angle_gamma   90.00
#
_symmetry.space_group_name_H-M   'P 1'
#
loop_
_entity.id
_entity.type
_entity.pdbx_description
1 polymer ?
#
loop_
_entity_poly.entity_id
_entity_poly.type
_entity_poly.pdbx_seq_one_letter_code
_entity_poly.pdbx_strand_id
1 'polypeptide(L)'
;NSNFILARVPLRRFEDLDTSSLNSIEVISSDSEELEEAILSIIDSIRHDHPTVHPGDIAVVFLEGSKANYALADSLAVRIYEKYSWKAIKGYETKDSTSDAVFISNRNNIKGLEFPFVIGLVRGQITDNVFSRNTIYMMLTRSFITSYFLVNNMDANAEFIKKYTIAAKSISDSGIMILREPPEAEKSQQNQKVSIAVAQEQRPLKEVIEE
;
A
#
# COMPACT_ATOMS: atom_id res chain seq x y z
N ASN A 1 -7.36 19.54 22.76
CA ASN A 1 -6.86 18.61 21.73
C ASN A 1 -7.14 17.20 22.25
N SER A 2 -8.10 16.53 21.64
CA SER A 2 -8.44 15.15 21.99
C SER A 2 -7.44 14.20 21.31
N ASN A 3 -6.91 13.25 22.06
CA ASN A 3 -6.12 12.15 21.52
C ASN A 3 -7.03 10.93 21.38
N PHE A 4 -6.98 10.28 20.22
CA PHE A 4 -7.64 9.01 19.98
C PHE A 4 -6.60 7.90 20.00
N ILE A 5 -6.92 6.79 20.63
CA ILE A 5 -6.07 5.61 20.66
C ILE A 5 -6.70 4.57 19.74
N LEU A 6 -5.95 4.17 18.71
CA LEU A 6 -6.27 2.98 17.93
C LEU A 6 -5.42 1.83 18.47
N ALA A 7 -6.09 0.79 18.96
CA ALA A 7 -5.43 -0.42 19.41
C ALA A 7 -5.67 -1.54 18.39
N ARG A 8 -4.64 -2.31 18.10
CA ARG A 8 -4.75 -3.53 17.31
C ARG A 8 -5.46 -4.59 18.15
N VAL A 9 -6.62 -5.04 17.69
CA VAL A 9 -7.33 -6.16 18.32
C VAL A 9 -7.26 -7.35 17.36
N PRO A 10 -6.67 -8.50 17.75
CA PRO A 10 -6.66 -9.69 16.92
C PRO A 10 -8.08 -10.15 16.64
N LEU A 11 -8.43 -10.37 15.37
CA LEU A 11 -9.74 -10.87 14.96
C LEU A 11 -9.99 -12.33 15.39
N ARG A 12 -8.92 -13.08 15.64
CA ARG A 12 -8.99 -14.45 16.16
C ARG A 12 -8.14 -14.53 17.42
N ARG A 13 -8.69 -15.15 18.43
CA ARG A 13 -7.94 -15.53 19.64
C ARG A 13 -7.02 -16.70 19.30
N PHE A 14 -5.84 -16.39 18.82
CA PHE A 14 -4.71 -17.32 18.93
C PHE A 14 -4.09 -17.06 20.30
N GLU A 15 -4.57 -17.76 21.29
CA GLU A 15 -4.19 -17.56 22.70
C GLU A 15 -2.69 -17.82 22.96
N ASP A 16 -2.00 -18.46 21.99
CA ASP A 16 -0.60 -18.88 22.10
C ASP A 16 0.35 -18.16 21.15
N LEU A 17 -0.09 -17.22 20.32
CA LEU A 17 0.78 -16.46 19.44
C LEU A 17 1.12 -15.11 20.07
N ASP A 18 2.42 -14.89 20.29
CA ASP A 18 2.95 -13.58 20.62
C ASP A 18 2.69 -12.62 19.43
N THR A 19 1.59 -11.88 19.50
CA THR A 19 1.17 -10.92 18.47
C THR A 19 2.08 -9.70 18.40
N SER A 20 2.99 -9.52 19.37
CA SER A 20 3.98 -8.44 19.39
C SER A 20 5.06 -8.61 18.33
N SER A 21 5.27 -9.83 17.84
CA SER A 21 6.29 -10.14 16.82
C SER A 21 5.79 -9.98 15.37
N LEU A 22 4.49 -9.76 15.13
CA LEU A 22 3.93 -9.66 13.79
C LEU A 22 3.90 -8.19 13.33
N ASN A 23 4.81 -7.83 12.44
CA ASN A 23 4.80 -6.54 11.75
C ASN A 23 3.62 -6.48 10.76
N SER A 24 2.62 -5.66 11.06
CA SER A 24 1.48 -5.45 10.13
C SER A 24 1.83 -4.55 8.97
N ILE A 25 2.83 -3.68 9.16
CA ILE A 25 3.30 -2.73 8.16
C ILE A 25 4.79 -2.49 8.34
N GLU A 26 5.51 -2.53 7.24
CA GLU A 26 6.91 -2.15 7.15
C GLU A 26 7.08 -1.03 6.14
N VAL A 27 7.86 -0.01 6.50
CA VAL A 27 8.18 1.12 5.62
C VAL A 27 9.62 0.99 5.18
N ILE A 28 9.80 0.87 3.87
CA ILE A 28 11.11 0.67 3.23
C ILE A 28 11.33 1.82 2.26
N SER A 29 12.52 2.40 2.26
CA SER A 29 12.93 3.38 1.27
C SER A 29 14.05 2.84 0.42
N SER A 30 14.02 3.14 -0.87
CA SER A 30 15.04 2.71 -1.83
C SER A 30 15.20 3.76 -2.92
N ASP A 31 16.36 3.86 -3.50
CA ASP A 31 16.60 4.73 -4.64
C ASP A 31 15.87 4.24 -5.89
N SER A 32 15.57 5.15 -6.80
CA SER A 32 14.73 4.88 -7.99
C SER A 32 15.27 3.74 -8.86
N GLU A 33 16.59 3.60 -8.91
CA GLU A 33 17.29 2.59 -9.71
C GLU A 33 17.32 1.22 -9.03
N GLU A 34 17.13 1.19 -7.70
CA GLU A 34 17.18 -0.02 -6.87
C GLU A 34 15.79 -0.58 -6.49
N LEU A 35 14.71 0.07 -6.92
CA LEU A 35 13.34 -0.32 -6.53
C LEU A 35 12.99 -1.75 -6.91
N GLU A 36 13.46 -2.22 -8.04
CA GLU A 36 13.24 -3.60 -8.48
C GLU A 36 13.95 -4.60 -7.57
N GLU A 37 15.22 -4.32 -7.22
CA GLU A 37 15.98 -5.14 -6.30
C GLU A 37 15.38 -5.10 -4.88
N ALA A 38 14.89 -3.95 -4.45
CA ALA A 38 14.19 -3.81 -3.18
C ALA A 38 12.93 -4.69 -3.12
N ILE A 39 12.14 -4.75 -4.20
CA ILE A 39 10.98 -5.65 -4.29
C ILE A 39 11.41 -7.12 -4.16
N LEU A 40 12.45 -7.53 -4.88
CA LEU A 40 12.97 -8.90 -4.81
C LEU A 40 13.52 -9.23 -3.42
N SER A 41 14.17 -8.28 -2.76
CA SER A 41 14.66 -8.46 -1.38
C SER A 41 13.50 -8.61 -0.39
N ILE A 42 12.40 -7.89 -0.58
CA ILE A 42 11.18 -8.07 0.22
C ILE A 42 10.60 -9.47 0.01
N ILE A 43 10.53 -9.94 -1.24
CA ILE A 43 10.07 -11.30 -1.54
C ILE A 43 10.98 -12.35 -0.89
N ASP A 44 12.31 -12.15 -0.88
CA ASP A 44 13.24 -13.04 -0.19
C ASP A 44 12.98 -13.09 1.33
N SER A 45 12.75 -11.93 1.96
CA SER A 45 12.40 -11.85 3.38
C SER A 45 11.09 -12.59 3.67
N ILE A 46 10.05 -12.36 2.86
CA ILE A 46 8.77 -13.07 3.00
C ILE A 46 8.98 -14.59 2.90
N ARG A 47 9.75 -15.06 1.94
CA ARG A 47 10.03 -16.49 1.76
C ARG A 47 10.86 -17.09 2.90
N HIS A 48 11.76 -16.30 3.46
CA HIS A 48 12.57 -16.72 4.61
C HIS A 48 11.71 -16.87 5.86
N ASP A 49 10.90 -15.87 6.14
CA ASP A 49 10.08 -15.81 7.36
C ASP A 49 8.82 -16.69 7.27
N HIS A 50 8.34 -16.94 6.05
CA HIS A 50 7.16 -17.74 5.74
C HIS A 50 7.50 -18.85 4.71
N PRO A 51 8.12 -19.95 5.11
CA PRO A 51 8.58 -21.00 4.17
C PRO A 51 7.47 -21.67 3.35
N THR A 52 6.22 -21.54 3.77
CA THR A 52 5.04 -22.10 3.07
C THR A 52 4.37 -21.10 2.13
N VAL A 53 4.95 -19.90 1.94
CA VAL A 53 4.38 -18.89 1.06
C VAL A 53 4.36 -19.36 -0.40
N HIS A 54 3.24 -19.12 -1.07
CA HIS A 54 3.05 -19.38 -2.49
C HIS A 54 3.10 -18.07 -3.29
N PRO A 55 3.39 -18.12 -4.60
CA PRO A 55 3.43 -16.90 -5.42
C PRO A 55 2.11 -16.12 -5.39
N GLY A 56 0.96 -16.80 -5.31
CA GLY A 56 -0.35 -16.15 -5.20
C GLY A 56 -0.63 -15.44 -3.88
N ASP A 57 0.22 -15.61 -2.87
CA ASP A 57 0.11 -14.92 -1.59
C ASP A 57 0.69 -13.50 -1.63
N ILE A 58 1.37 -13.12 -2.71
CA ILE A 58 2.10 -11.86 -2.83
C ILE A 58 1.50 -10.99 -3.93
N ALA A 59 1.19 -9.75 -3.58
CA ALA A 59 0.82 -8.71 -4.54
C ALA A 59 1.83 -7.57 -4.53
N VAL A 60 2.23 -7.10 -5.73
CA VAL A 60 3.00 -5.87 -5.95
C VAL A 60 2.06 -4.83 -6.55
N VAL A 61 1.86 -3.72 -5.86
CA VAL A 61 0.85 -2.71 -6.23
C VAL A 61 1.49 -1.35 -6.43
N PHE A 62 1.40 -0.81 -7.63
CA PHE A 62 1.86 0.54 -7.91
C PHE A 62 0.80 1.58 -7.53
N LEU A 63 1.23 2.62 -6.81
CA LEU A 63 0.35 3.74 -6.47
C LEU A 63 -0.12 4.49 -7.72
N GLU A 64 0.79 4.68 -8.68
CA GLU A 64 0.50 5.37 -9.93
C GLU A 64 0.55 4.41 -11.12
N GLY A 65 -0.32 4.65 -12.11
CA GLY A 65 -0.21 4.05 -13.43
C GLY A 65 0.68 4.92 -14.32
N SER A 66 1.93 4.51 -14.55
CA SER A 66 2.87 5.20 -15.44
C SER A 66 3.58 4.22 -16.37
N LYS A 67 4.06 4.71 -17.51
CA LYS A 67 4.85 3.88 -18.43
C LYS A 67 6.06 3.26 -17.73
N ALA A 68 6.70 4.00 -16.83
CA ALA A 68 7.85 3.52 -16.08
C ALA A 68 7.48 2.39 -15.09
N ASN A 69 6.30 2.45 -14.48
CA ASN A 69 5.81 1.38 -13.59
C ASN A 69 5.41 0.14 -14.38
N TYR A 70 4.85 0.30 -15.58
CA TYR A 70 4.54 -0.85 -16.44
C TYR A 70 5.81 -1.53 -16.97
N ALA A 71 6.84 -0.76 -17.35
CA ALA A 71 8.13 -1.31 -17.72
C ALA A 71 8.82 -2.03 -16.54
N LEU A 72 8.70 -1.49 -15.32
CA LEU A 72 9.17 -2.16 -14.11
C LEU A 72 8.41 -3.48 -13.87
N ALA A 73 7.10 -3.49 -14.09
CA ALA A 73 6.29 -4.71 -13.96
C ALA A 73 6.72 -5.81 -14.95
N ASP A 74 7.05 -5.42 -16.18
CA ASP A 74 7.54 -6.37 -17.21
C ASP A 74 8.89 -6.97 -16.79
N SER A 75 9.84 -6.14 -16.39
CA SER A 75 11.16 -6.56 -15.90
C SER A 75 11.04 -7.43 -14.65
N LEU A 76 10.23 -7.00 -13.68
CA LEU A 76 10.01 -7.72 -12.43
C LEU A 76 9.41 -9.12 -12.67
N ALA A 77 8.48 -9.26 -13.61
CA ALA A 77 7.89 -10.55 -13.95
C ALA A 77 8.94 -11.54 -14.47
N VAL A 78 9.88 -11.07 -15.30
CA VAL A 78 11.00 -11.89 -15.81
C VAL A 78 11.92 -12.29 -14.65
N ARG A 79 12.32 -11.34 -13.82
CA ARG A 79 13.24 -11.60 -12.70
C ARG A 79 12.65 -12.50 -11.62
N ILE A 80 11.36 -12.38 -11.33
CA ILE A 80 10.65 -13.30 -10.43
C ILE A 80 10.71 -14.73 -10.97
N TYR A 81 10.50 -14.88 -12.27
CA TYR A 81 10.58 -16.20 -12.90
C TYR A 81 12.00 -16.77 -12.86
N GLU A 82 13.01 -15.97 -13.22
CA GLU A 82 14.42 -16.39 -13.22
C GLU A 82 14.91 -16.76 -11.83
N LYS A 83 14.55 -15.97 -10.80
CA LYS A 83 15.07 -16.16 -9.43
C LYS A 83 14.32 -17.23 -8.65
N TYR A 84 13.00 -17.34 -8.82
CA TYR A 84 12.15 -18.20 -7.98
C TYR A 84 11.44 -19.30 -8.76
N SER A 85 11.49 -19.30 -10.09
CA SER A 85 10.65 -20.13 -10.97
C SER A 85 9.16 -19.90 -10.74
N TRP A 86 8.80 -18.74 -10.25
CA TRP A 86 7.43 -18.30 -10.02
C TRP A 86 6.89 -17.52 -11.20
N LYS A 87 5.64 -17.74 -11.54
CA LYS A 87 4.94 -16.92 -12.53
C LYS A 87 4.52 -15.58 -11.89
N ALA A 88 4.41 -14.56 -12.72
CA ALA A 88 3.78 -13.30 -12.35
C ALA A 88 2.67 -12.97 -13.33
N ILE A 89 1.57 -12.41 -12.85
CA ILE A 89 0.45 -11.93 -13.67
C ILE A 89 0.26 -10.44 -13.49
N LYS A 90 -0.04 -9.77 -14.58
CA LYS A 90 -0.30 -8.34 -14.58
C LYS A 90 -1.81 -8.09 -14.55
N GLY A 91 -2.34 -7.73 -13.40
CA GLY A 91 -3.78 -7.56 -13.15
C GLY A 91 -4.45 -6.44 -13.94
N TYR A 92 -3.71 -5.64 -14.69
CA TYR A 92 -4.21 -4.66 -15.65
C TYR A 92 -4.32 -5.21 -17.07
N GLU A 93 -3.76 -6.38 -17.37
CA GLU A 93 -3.85 -7.08 -18.67
C GLU A 93 -4.87 -8.21 -18.64
N THR A 94 -5.05 -8.86 -17.49
CA THR A 94 -5.98 -9.98 -17.33
C THR A 94 -6.79 -9.84 -16.04
N LYS A 95 -8.03 -10.36 -16.05
CA LYS A 95 -8.87 -10.45 -14.85
C LYS A 95 -8.70 -11.81 -14.14
N ASP A 96 -7.91 -12.71 -14.70
CA ASP A 96 -7.70 -14.02 -14.11
C ASP A 96 -6.74 -13.87 -12.91
N SER A 97 -7.25 -14.10 -11.71
CA SER A 97 -6.42 -14.28 -10.54
C SER A 97 -6.07 -15.75 -10.43
N THR A 98 -4.81 -16.09 -10.62
CA THR A 98 -4.33 -17.45 -10.39
C THR A 98 -3.64 -17.50 -9.02
N SER A 99 -4.01 -18.49 -8.21
CA SER A 99 -3.35 -18.77 -6.92
C SER A 99 -1.85 -19.13 -7.06
N ASP A 100 -1.38 -19.30 -8.29
CA ASP A 100 -0.04 -19.80 -8.63
C ASP A 100 0.89 -18.73 -9.23
N ALA A 101 0.55 -17.45 -9.09
CA ALA A 101 1.35 -16.38 -9.65
C ALA A 101 1.37 -15.14 -8.75
N VAL A 102 2.52 -14.46 -8.69
CA VAL A 102 2.63 -13.15 -8.05
C VAL A 102 1.75 -12.16 -8.80
N PHE A 103 0.89 -11.45 -8.06
CA PHE A 103 0.00 -10.46 -8.67
C PHE A 103 0.68 -9.10 -8.74
N ILE A 104 0.91 -8.59 -9.95
CA ILE A 104 1.50 -7.26 -10.17
C ILE A 104 0.43 -6.36 -10.75
N SER A 105 0.11 -5.24 -10.11
CA SER A 105 -0.94 -4.37 -10.60
C SER A 105 -0.80 -2.92 -10.12
N ASN A 106 -1.75 -2.11 -10.54
CA ASN A 106 -1.92 -0.75 -10.05
C ASN A 106 -3.12 -0.68 -9.07
N ARG A 107 -3.25 0.47 -8.39
CA ARG A 107 -4.30 0.73 -7.41
C ARG A 107 -5.74 0.49 -7.90
N ASN A 108 -5.99 0.64 -9.20
CA ASN A 108 -7.36 0.55 -9.72
C ASN A 108 -7.85 -0.90 -9.79
N ASN A 109 -6.93 -1.84 -10.00
CA ASN A 109 -7.24 -3.26 -10.22
C ASN A 109 -7.07 -4.12 -8.96
N ILE A 110 -6.67 -3.53 -7.82
CA ILE A 110 -6.54 -4.25 -6.53
C ILE A 110 -7.82 -4.18 -5.69
N LYS A 111 -8.82 -3.39 -6.11
CA LYS A 111 -10.05 -3.21 -5.34
C LYS A 111 -10.80 -4.53 -5.19
N GLY A 112 -11.15 -4.89 -3.94
CA GLY A 112 -11.87 -6.12 -3.62
C GLY A 112 -10.99 -7.38 -3.55
N LEU A 113 -9.70 -7.27 -3.87
CA LEU A 113 -8.75 -8.36 -3.69
C LEU A 113 -8.03 -8.21 -2.35
N GLU A 114 -7.65 -9.32 -1.75
CA GLU A 114 -6.88 -9.39 -0.51
C GLU A 114 -5.80 -10.45 -0.64
N PHE A 115 -4.64 -10.17 -0.06
CA PHE A 115 -3.46 -11.03 -0.13
C PHE A 115 -2.83 -11.16 1.24
N PRO A 116 -2.13 -12.26 1.57
CA PRO A 116 -1.30 -12.34 2.77
C PRO A 116 -0.29 -11.21 2.84
N PHE A 117 0.41 -10.94 1.73
CA PHE A 117 1.48 -9.94 1.64
C PHE A 117 1.24 -8.98 0.49
N VAL A 118 1.34 -7.68 0.78
CA VAL A 118 1.22 -6.62 -0.24
C VAL A 118 2.47 -5.75 -0.20
N ILE A 119 3.12 -5.61 -1.35
CA ILE A 119 4.23 -4.68 -1.56
C ILE A 119 3.67 -3.47 -2.31
N GLY A 120 3.41 -2.39 -1.59
CA GLY A 120 2.89 -1.16 -2.16
C GLY A 120 4.04 -0.24 -2.57
N LEU A 121 4.19 0.04 -3.88
CA LEU A 121 5.25 0.86 -4.42
C LEU A 121 4.78 2.27 -4.74
N VAL A 122 5.50 3.26 -4.20
CA VAL A 122 5.42 4.67 -4.59
C VAL A 122 6.74 5.11 -5.20
N ARG A 123 6.74 5.31 -6.52
CA ARG A 123 7.92 5.72 -7.28
C ARG A 123 8.07 7.23 -7.36
N GLY A 124 6.96 7.96 -7.46
CA GLY A 124 6.93 9.41 -7.59
C GLY A 124 6.92 10.14 -6.25
N GLN A 125 6.74 11.45 -6.32
CA GLN A 125 6.54 12.29 -5.16
C GLN A 125 5.18 12.02 -4.52
N ILE A 126 5.16 11.82 -3.22
CA ILE A 126 3.94 11.73 -2.43
C ILE A 126 3.45 13.14 -2.13
N THR A 127 2.26 13.46 -2.60
CA THR A 127 1.59 14.72 -2.25
C THR A 127 0.66 14.50 -1.06
N ASP A 128 0.73 15.41 -0.07
CA ASP A 128 -0.13 15.34 1.10
C ASP A 128 -1.54 15.88 0.78
N ASN A 129 -2.33 15.05 0.09
CA ASN A 129 -3.73 15.34 -0.21
C ASN A 129 -4.62 14.12 0.09
N VAL A 130 -5.93 14.36 0.13
CA VAL A 130 -6.93 13.31 0.45
C VAL A 130 -6.84 12.12 -0.51
N PHE A 131 -6.60 12.39 -1.79
CA PHE A 131 -6.51 11.34 -2.80
C PHE A 131 -5.31 10.42 -2.55
N SER A 132 -4.11 10.96 -2.30
CA SER A 132 -2.91 10.18 -2.00
C SER A 132 -3.09 9.39 -0.70
N ARG A 133 -3.63 10.02 0.36
CA ARG A 133 -3.91 9.35 1.64
C ARG A 133 -4.86 8.17 1.47
N ASN A 134 -5.99 8.38 0.77
CA ASN A 134 -6.97 7.31 0.51
C ASN A 134 -6.40 6.18 -0.34
N THR A 135 -5.56 6.51 -1.33
CA THR A 135 -4.94 5.51 -2.20
C THR A 135 -3.92 4.66 -1.43
N ILE A 136 -3.07 5.29 -0.61
CA ILE A 136 -2.12 4.59 0.25
C ILE A 136 -2.86 3.70 1.25
N TYR A 137 -3.89 4.23 1.91
CA TYR A 137 -4.73 3.47 2.83
C TYR A 137 -5.34 2.25 2.14
N MET A 138 -5.98 2.45 0.98
CA MET A 138 -6.60 1.37 0.22
C MET A 138 -5.59 0.29 -0.17
N MET A 139 -4.38 0.67 -0.57
CA MET A 139 -3.32 -0.25 -0.95
C MET A 139 -2.81 -1.06 0.25
N LEU A 140 -2.50 -0.38 1.36
CA LEU A 140 -1.96 -1.03 2.57
C LEU A 140 -2.99 -1.94 3.26
N THR A 141 -4.28 -1.65 3.13
CA THR A 141 -5.35 -2.47 3.71
C THR A 141 -5.73 -3.69 2.86
N ARG A 142 -4.99 -3.99 1.79
CA ARG A 142 -5.19 -5.22 1.00
C ARG A 142 -4.41 -6.41 1.54
N SER A 143 -3.56 -6.20 2.54
CA SER A 143 -2.87 -7.29 3.22
C SER A 143 -3.57 -7.66 4.52
N PHE A 144 -3.63 -8.97 4.80
CA PHE A 144 -4.11 -9.47 6.09
C PHE A 144 -2.99 -10.04 6.98
N ILE A 145 -1.74 -10.11 6.51
CA ILE A 145 -0.55 -10.42 7.32
C ILE A 145 0.35 -9.19 7.39
N THR A 146 1.07 -8.86 6.31
CA THR A 146 2.02 -7.74 6.31
C THR A 146 1.91 -6.92 5.02
N SER A 147 1.85 -5.61 5.18
CA SER A 147 2.01 -4.63 4.10
C SER A 147 3.41 -4.04 4.12
N TYR A 148 4.13 -4.16 3.03
CA TYR A 148 5.42 -3.51 2.80
C TYR A 148 5.17 -2.23 2.00
N PHE A 149 5.51 -1.09 2.57
CA PHE A 149 5.36 0.21 1.93
C PHE A 149 6.71 0.68 1.42
N LEU A 150 6.97 0.39 0.14
CA LEU A 150 8.22 0.74 -0.54
C LEU A 150 8.08 2.11 -1.19
N VAL A 151 8.91 3.06 -0.77
CA VAL A 151 8.88 4.46 -1.21
C VAL A 151 10.22 4.85 -1.82
N ASN A 152 10.16 5.50 -2.99
CA ASN A 152 11.35 6.09 -3.58
C ASN A 152 11.98 7.14 -2.64
N ASN A 153 13.27 6.97 -2.35
CA ASN A 153 14.06 7.80 -1.44
C ASN A 153 14.50 9.12 -2.09
N MET A 154 13.52 9.91 -2.55
CA MET A 154 13.76 11.28 -3.03
C MET A 154 13.54 12.27 -1.89
N ASP A 155 14.25 13.41 -1.91
CA ASP A 155 14.16 14.44 -0.87
C ASP A 155 12.72 14.89 -0.58
N ALA A 156 11.90 14.97 -1.62
CA ALA A 156 10.49 15.33 -1.50
C ALA A 156 9.66 14.34 -0.66
N ASN A 157 10.11 13.09 -0.50
CA ASN A 157 9.44 12.05 0.27
C ASN A 157 10.03 11.88 1.68
N ALA A 158 11.15 12.52 2.01
CA ALA A 158 11.89 12.28 3.25
C ALA A 158 11.04 12.49 4.51
N GLU A 159 10.27 13.58 4.58
CA GLU A 159 9.40 13.85 5.72
C GLU A 159 8.27 12.82 5.84
N PHE A 160 7.72 12.40 4.72
CA PHE A 160 6.69 11.40 4.65
C PHE A 160 7.21 10.03 5.13
N ILE A 161 8.35 9.58 4.60
CA ILE A 161 9.01 8.34 4.99
C ILE A 161 9.25 8.34 6.50
N LYS A 162 9.82 9.43 7.05
CA LYS A 162 10.07 9.56 8.49
C LYS A 162 8.79 9.41 9.32
N LYS A 163 7.70 10.09 8.95
CA LYS A 163 6.41 10.02 9.66
C LYS A 163 5.83 8.62 9.65
N TYR A 164 5.82 7.97 8.48
CA TYR A 164 5.27 6.62 8.34
C TYR A 164 6.12 5.56 9.04
N THR A 165 7.45 5.69 9.01
CA THR A 165 8.35 4.79 9.75
C THR A 165 8.12 4.87 11.25
N ILE A 166 7.97 6.08 11.80
CA ILE A 166 7.67 6.27 13.22
C ILE A 166 6.32 5.65 13.59
N ALA A 167 5.29 5.87 12.76
CA ALA A 167 3.96 5.32 12.99
C ALA A 167 3.95 3.78 12.91
N ALA A 168 4.58 3.21 11.89
CA ALA A 168 4.71 1.75 11.71
C ALA A 168 5.43 1.12 12.90
N LYS A 169 6.54 1.71 13.35
CA LYS A 169 7.28 1.25 14.53
C LYS A 169 6.45 1.31 15.80
N SER A 170 5.70 2.39 16.01
CA SER A 170 4.82 2.51 17.19
C SER A 170 3.76 1.41 17.23
N ILE A 171 3.17 1.06 16.06
CA ILE A 171 2.20 -0.02 15.96
C ILE A 171 2.86 -1.39 16.21
N SER A 172 4.04 -1.63 15.65
CA SER A 172 4.78 -2.88 15.83
C SER A 172 5.20 -3.09 17.30
N ASP A 173 5.73 -2.05 17.94
CA ASP A 173 6.28 -2.15 19.29
C ASP A 173 5.19 -2.23 20.39
N SER A 174 4.05 -1.56 20.19
CA SER A 174 3.03 -1.42 21.24
C SER A 174 1.63 -1.91 20.86
N GLY A 175 1.40 -2.25 19.62
CA GLY A 175 0.05 -2.53 19.08
C GLY A 175 -0.89 -1.32 19.11
N ILE A 176 -0.36 -0.12 19.39
CA ILE A 176 -1.15 1.10 19.60
C ILE A 176 -0.66 2.22 18.70
N MET A 177 -1.59 2.92 18.07
CA MET A 177 -1.34 4.19 17.38
C MET A 177 -2.10 5.31 18.08
N ILE A 178 -1.40 6.39 18.40
CA ILE A 178 -2.00 7.61 18.95
C ILE A 178 -2.30 8.57 17.82
N LEU A 179 -3.57 8.83 17.57
CA LEU A 179 -4.04 9.82 16.62
C LEU A 179 -4.34 11.13 17.36
N ARG A 180 -3.85 12.22 16.82
CA ARG A 180 -4.18 13.56 17.31
C ARG A 180 -5.30 14.14 16.46
N GLU A 181 -6.24 14.77 17.12
CA GLU A 181 -7.26 15.54 16.42
C GLU A 181 -6.60 16.65 15.59
N PRO A 182 -6.92 16.76 14.29
CA PRO A 182 -6.33 17.81 13.44
C PRO A 182 -6.73 19.21 13.99
N PRO A 183 -5.86 20.21 13.82
CA PRO A 183 -6.20 21.60 14.14
C PRO A 183 -7.47 22.07 13.43
N GLU A 184 -8.23 22.98 14.04
CA GLU A 184 -9.49 23.50 13.46
C GLU A 184 -9.33 24.07 12.05
N ALA A 185 -8.18 24.67 11.74
CA ALA A 185 -7.86 25.15 10.40
C ALA A 185 -7.84 24.02 9.34
N GLU A 186 -7.29 22.85 9.68
CA GLU A 186 -7.27 21.67 8.80
C GLU A 186 -8.65 21.05 8.66
N LYS A 187 -9.44 20.99 9.74
CA LYS A 187 -10.83 20.51 9.72
C LYS A 187 -11.68 21.36 8.81
N SER A 188 -11.53 22.69 8.90
CA SER A 188 -12.28 23.63 8.06
C SER A 188 -11.96 23.45 6.57
N GLN A 189 -10.69 23.23 6.22
CA GLN A 189 -10.28 22.96 4.84
C GLN A 189 -10.82 21.62 4.32
N GLN A 190 -10.83 20.59 5.15
CA GLN A 190 -11.38 19.28 4.80
C GLN A 190 -12.90 19.35 4.59
N ASN A 191 -13.62 20.04 5.46
CA ASN A 191 -15.06 20.21 5.34
C ASN A 191 -15.44 21.01 4.09
N GLN A 192 -14.67 22.03 3.71
CA GLN A 192 -14.88 22.75 2.45
C GLN A 192 -14.69 21.85 1.22
N LYS A 193 -13.64 21.02 1.22
CA LYS A 193 -13.38 20.08 0.11
C LYS A 193 -14.48 19.03 -0.03
N VAL A 194 -14.98 18.49 1.09
CA VAL A 194 -16.10 17.54 1.09
C VAL A 194 -17.37 18.20 0.58
N SER A 195 -17.67 19.42 1.01
CA SER A 195 -18.84 20.18 0.56
C SER A 195 -18.82 20.47 -0.95
N ILE A 196 -17.63 20.78 -1.51
CA ILE A 196 -17.45 21.00 -2.95
C ILE A 196 -17.64 19.68 -3.71
N ALA A 197 -17.09 18.58 -3.23
CA ALA A 197 -17.24 17.27 -3.86
C ALA A 197 -18.70 16.80 -3.89
N VAL A 198 -19.42 16.95 -2.77
CA VAL A 198 -20.86 16.63 -2.69
C VAL A 198 -21.69 17.51 -3.63
N ALA A 199 -21.36 18.81 -3.74
CA ALA A 199 -22.04 19.72 -4.65
C ALA A 199 -21.80 19.36 -6.13
N GLN A 200 -20.61 18.84 -6.46
CA GLN A 200 -20.30 18.36 -7.82
C GLN A 200 -21.04 17.07 -8.18
N GLU A 201 -21.19 16.15 -7.23
CA GLU A 201 -21.97 14.91 -7.43
C GLU A 201 -23.47 15.15 -7.58
N GLN A 202 -23.99 16.27 -7.09
CA GLN A 202 -25.40 16.63 -7.18
C GLN A 202 -25.77 17.42 -8.46
N ARG A 203 -24.82 17.65 -9.37
CA ARG A 203 -25.15 18.30 -10.67
C ARG A 203 -26.07 17.39 -11.47
N PRO A 204 -27.19 17.91 -12.00
CA PRO A 204 -28.09 17.12 -12.83
C PRO A 204 -27.36 16.64 -14.09
N LEU A 205 -27.56 15.36 -14.43
CA LEU A 205 -26.95 14.71 -15.61
C LEU A 205 -27.13 15.50 -16.93
N LYS A 206 -28.09 16.42 -17.00
CA LYS A 206 -28.32 17.26 -18.16
C LYS A 206 -27.24 18.32 -18.40
N GLU A 207 -26.54 18.79 -17.35
CA GLU A 207 -25.47 19.79 -17.51
C GLU A 207 -24.13 19.16 -17.93
N VAL A 208 -23.97 17.84 -17.76
CA VAL A 208 -22.72 17.13 -18.12
C VAL A 208 -22.68 16.71 -19.60
N ILE A 209 -23.82 16.80 -20.31
CA ILE A 209 -23.94 16.37 -21.71
C ILE A 209 -23.74 17.58 -22.68
N GLU A 210 -23.75 18.81 -22.17
CA GLU A 210 -23.59 20.02 -22.99
C GLU A 210 -22.16 20.63 -22.95
N GLU A 211 -21.21 20.03 -22.22
CA GLU A 211 -19.77 20.33 -22.29
C GLU A 211 -19.03 19.27 -23.13
#